data_54369a8071284c45c9fe49d87e36c2c8
#
_entry.id   54369a8071284c45c9fe49d87e36c2c8
#
_cell.length_a   1.000
_cell.length_b   1.000
_cell.length_c   1.000
_cell.angle_alpha   90.00
_cell.angle_beta   90.00
_cell.angle_gamma   90.00
#
_symmetry.space_group_name_H-M   'P 1'
#
loop_
_entity.id
_entity.type
_entity.pdbx_description
1 polymer ?
#
loop_
_entity_poly.entity_id
_entity_poly.type
_entity_poly.pdbx_seq_one_letter_code
_entity_poly.pdbx_strand_id
1 'polypeptide(L)'
;MRKSYIREKRTLCGDTYQAVGIYPVTDQEHRQRGKKRKESDRGQKSRNKAASLRRRQRKVLANFDQNGFYLTATYEGGHVPESMPECRKDVENYKRRVMLATCKRFGVRGTWLKLMLWAVRNGEAGRLHMHGFAQCPGLSEAERRELRYMLEDLWRRRVPGTRE
;
A
#
# COMPACT_ATOMS: atom_id res chain seq x y z
N MET A 1 -18.57 19.61 35.67
CA MET A 1 -17.13 19.35 35.45
C MET A 1 -16.96 18.35 34.30
N ARG A 2 -16.15 18.65 33.28
CA ARG A 2 -15.83 17.68 32.22
C ARG A 2 -14.84 16.66 32.78
N LYS A 3 -15.22 15.40 32.81
CA LYS A 3 -14.31 14.34 33.21
C LYS A 3 -13.38 14.03 32.02
N SER A 4 -12.07 14.07 32.25
CA SER A 4 -11.05 13.64 31.30
C SER A 4 -10.33 12.42 31.85
N TYR A 5 -10.02 11.47 31.00
CA TYR A 5 -9.24 10.28 31.37
C TYR A 5 -8.24 9.96 30.27
N ILE A 6 -7.20 9.21 30.61
CA ILE A 6 -6.20 8.72 29.66
C ILE A 6 -6.67 7.39 29.12
N ARG A 7 -6.72 7.28 27.78
CA ARG A 7 -7.03 6.02 27.10
C ARG A 7 -5.77 5.44 26.46
N GLU A 8 -5.53 4.18 26.75
CA GLU A 8 -4.57 3.37 26.01
C GLU A 8 -5.32 2.60 24.90
N LYS A 9 -4.81 2.67 23.68
CA LYS A 9 -5.30 1.89 22.54
C LYS A 9 -4.17 1.04 22.01
N ARG A 10 -4.31 -0.27 22.12
CA ARG A 10 -3.41 -1.26 21.54
C ARG A 10 -3.96 -1.72 20.20
N THR A 11 -3.09 -1.82 19.21
CA THR A 11 -3.42 -2.35 17.86
C THR A 11 -2.39 -3.42 17.55
N LEU A 12 -2.81 -4.67 17.52
CA LEU A 12 -1.97 -5.79 17.10
C LEU A 12 -1.82 -5.76 15.57
N CYS A 13 -0.59 -5.96 15.10
CA CYS A 13 -0.25 -6.00 13.68
C CYS A 13 0.55 -7.28 13.43
N GLY A 14 -0.15 -8.37 13.10
CA GLY A 14 0.42 -9.72 13.09
C GLY A 14 0.84 -10.15 14.50
N ASP A 15 1.75 -11.12 14.56
CA ASP A 15 2.19 -11.73 15.81
C ASP A 15 3.40 -11.03 16.44
N THR A 16 4.06 -10.15 15.69
CA THR A 16 5.37 -9.58 16.06
C THR A 16 5.35 -8.09 16.40
N TYR A 17 4.29 -7.37 16.05
CA TYR A 17 4.24 -5.92 16.23
C TYR A 17 2.95 -5.44 16.88
N GLN A 18 3.11 -4.62 17.92
CA GLN A 18 2.02 -3.94 18.60
C GLN A 18 2.22 -2.43 18.58
N ALA A 19 1.23 -1.71 18.04
CA ALA A 19 1.20 -0.25 18.12
C ALA A 19 0.39 0.19 19.35
N VAL A 20 1.01 0.96 20.24
CA VAL A 20 0.36 1.52 21.43
C VAL A 20 0.16 3.02 21.22
N GLY A 21 -1.05 3.49 21.45
CA GLY A 21 -1.39 4.92 21.46
C GLY A 21 -1.97 5.30 22.81
N ILE A 22 -1.39 6.30 23.46
CA ILE A 22 -1.86 6.85 24.73
C ILE A 22 -2.33 8.28 24.46
N TYR A 23 -3.56 8.60 24.83
CA TYR A 23 -4.13 9.93 24.56
C TYR A 23 -5.23 10.28 25.55
N PRO A 24 -5.39 11.57 25.89
CA PRO A 24 -6.49 12.03 26.73
C PRO A 24 -7.82 11.94 25.96
N VAL A 25 -8.85 11.53 26.65
CA VAL A 25 -10.24 11.50 26.16
C VAL A 25 -11.10 12.29 27.15
N THR A 26 -11.98 13.10 26.61
CA THR A 26 -13.00 13.80 27.40
C THR A 26 -14.35 13.14 27.18
N ASP A 27 -15.20 13.09 28.22
CA ASP A 27 -16.60 12.69 28.10
C ASP A 27 -17.35 13.75 27.27
N GLN A 28 -17.21 13.64 25.96
CA GLN A 28 -18.08 14.31 25.02
C GLN A 28 -19.00 13.26 24.40
N GLU A 29 -20.28 13.50 24.42
CA GLU A 29 -21.24 12.71 23.66
C GLU A 29 -20.71 12.49 22.24
N HIS A 30 -20.81 11.27 21.74
CA HIS A 30 -20.43 10.91 20.36
C HIS A 30 -21.32 11.69 19.39
N ARG A 31 -20.94 12.92 19.06
CA ARG A 31 -21.59 13.65 17.96
C ARG A 31 -21.41 12.86 16.67
N GLN A 32 -22.52 12.48 16.08
CA GLN A 32 -22.49 11.90 14.73
C GLN A 32 -21.71 12.85 13.81
N ARG A 33 -20.69 12.33 13.16
CA ARG A 33 -19.91 13.09 12.19
C ARG A 33 -20.78 13.42 11.00
N GLY A 34 -21.22 14.67 10.91
CA GLY A 34 -21.89 15.20 9.73
C GLY A 34 -21.01 15.14 8.48
N LYS A 35 -21.63 15.23 7.30
CA LYS A 35 -20.89 15.34 6.04
C LYS A 35 -19.93 16.54 6.11
N LYS A 36 -18.68 16.32 5.68
CA LYS A 36 -17.67 17.36 5.64
C LYS A 36 -18.08 18.46 4.66
N ARG A 37 -18.30 19.66 5.17
CA ARG A 37 -18.75 20.81 4.37
C ARG A 37 -17.63 21.75 3.90
N LYS A 38 -16.44 21.67 4.52
CA LYS A 38 -15.31 22.55 4.21
C LYS A 38 -14.06 21.72 3.90
N GLU A 39 -13.19 22.26 3.04
CA GLU A 39 -11.86 21.68 2.85
C GLU A 39 -11.07 21.64 4.17
N SER A 40 -10.17 20.64 4.28
CA SER A 40 -9.27 20.57 5.42
C SER A 40 -8.24 21.70 5.34
N ASP A 41 -7.98 22.38 6.44
CA ASP A 41 -6.86 23.30 6.57
C ASP A 41 -5.51 22.58 6.42
N ARG A 42 -4.42 23.34 6.31
CA ARG A 42 -3.06 22.79 6.12
C ARG A 42 -2.66 21.85 7.26
N GLY A 43 -2.96 22.20 8.50
CA GLY A 43 -2.68 21.36 9.66
C GLY A 43 -3.47 20.05 9.65
N GLN A 44 -4.74 20.10 9.28
CA GLN A 44 -5.58 18.90 9.14
C GLN A 44 -5.11 18.01 7.97
N LYS A 45 -4.70 18.60 6.83
CA LYS A 45 -4.12 17.86 5.70
C LYS A 45 -2.86 17.11 6.14
N SER A 46 -1.97 17.76 6.93
CA SER A 46 -0.77 17.13 7.49
C SER A 46 -1.09 15.97 8.44
N ARG A 47 -2.01 16.18 9.40
CA ARG A 47 -2.47 15.12 10.31
C ARG A 47 -3.08 13.93 9.58
N ASN A 48 -3.88 14.19 8.55
CA ASN A 48 -4.49 13.15 7.72
C ASN A 48 -3.43 12.34 6.95
N LYS A 49 -2.40 13.02 6.41
CA LYS A 49 -1.25 12.37 5.74
C LYS A 49 -0.51 11.45 6.72
N ALA A 50 -0.16 11.94 7.90
CA ALA A 50 0.50 11.15 8.93
C ALA A 50 -0.34 9.94 9.40
N ALA A 51 -1.65 10.13 9.57
CA ALA A 51 -2.56 9.04 9.94
C ALA A 51 -2.66 7.98 8.83
N SER A 52 -2.69 8.40 7.56
CA SER A 52 -2.70 7.52 6.39
C SER A 52 -1.41 6.69 6.31
N LEU A 53 -0.25 7.34 6.55
CA LEU A 53 1.04 6.65 6.58
C LEU A 53 1.09 5.58 7.69
N ARG A 54 0.73 5.95 8.93
CA ARG A 54 0.66 4.99 10.04
C ARG A 54 -0.27 3.82 9.77
N ARG A 55 -1.43 4.07 9.12
CA ARG A 55 -2.36 2.99 8.73
C ARG A 55 -1.72 2.05 7.71
N ARG A 56 -0.98 2.59 6.73
CA ARG A 56 -0.26 1.79 5.73
C ARG A 56 0.84 0.95 6.37
N GLN A 57 1.65 1.54 7.24
CA GLN A 57 2.69 0.82 8.00
C GLN A 57 2.11 -0.37 8.79
N ARG A 58 1.02 -0.15 9.53
CA ARG A 58 0.34 -1.22 10.27
C ARG A 58 -0.15 -2.34 9.34
N LYS A 59 -0.69 -2.00 8.17
CA LYS A 59 -1.11 -3.00 7.19
C LYS A 59 0.06 -3.81 6.65
N VAL A 60 1.21 -3.17 6.40
CA VAL A 60 2.43 -3.89 5.98
C VAL A 60 2.87 -4.85 7.07
N LEU A 61 3.04 -4.36 8.30
CA LEU A 61 3.50 -5.17 9.44
C LEU A 61 2.54 -6.31 9.80
N ALA A 62 1.24 -6.16 9.53
CA ALA A 62 0.25 -7.21 9.78
C ALA A 62 0.20 -8.30 8.70
N ASN A 63 0.71 -8.04 7.50
CA ASN A 63 0.50 -8.94 6.37
C ASN A 63 1.78 -9.46 5.73
N PHE A 64 2.91 -8.80 5.93
CA PHE A 64 4.18 -9.13 5.30
C PHE A 64 5.23 -9.40 6.36
N ASP A 65 6.09 -10.36 6.10
CA ASP A 65 7.27 -10.70 6.89
C ASP A 65 8.55 -10.48 6.08
N GLN A 66 9.69 -10.93 6.61
CA GLN A 66 11.01 -10.80 5.98
C GLN A 66 11.16 -11.52 4.63
N ASN A 67 10.24 -12.42 4.28
CA ASN A 67 10.22 -13.13 3.00
C ASN A 67 9.43 -12.37 1.92
N GLY A 68 8.86 -11.22 2.24
CA GLY A 68 8.17 -10.35 1.30
C GLY A 68 9.14 -9.52 0.45
N PHE A 69 8.72 -9.18 -0.76
CA PHE A 69 9.45 -8.26 -1.63
C PHE A 69 8.93 -6.83 -1.46
N TYR A 70 9.84 -5.88 -1.30
CA TYR A 70 9.54 -4.48 -1.52
C TYR A 70 9.71 -4.15 -3.00
N LEU A 71 8.71 -3.52 -3.59
CA LEU A 71 8.66 -3.20 -5.02
C LEU A 71 8.74 -1.69 -5.22
N THR A 72 9.60 -1.28 -6.13
CA THR A 72 9.59 0.05 -6.71
C THR A 72 9.57 -0.10 -8.22
N ALA A 73 8.54 0.42 -8.85
CA ALA A 73 8.41 0.36 -10.29
C ALA A 73 8.25 1.77 -10.86
N THR A 74 9.16 2.12 -11.76
CA THR A 74 9.21 3.41 -12.45
C THR A 74 8.73 3.24 -13.88
N TYR A 75 8.33 4.35 -14.49
CA TYR A 75 8.00 4.40 -15.90
C TYR A 75 9.25 4.78 -16.69
N GLU A 76 9.40 4.19 -17.85
CA GLU A 76 10.41 4.59 -18.82
C GLU A 76 10.08 5.95 -19.46
N GLY A 77 11.10 6.66 -19.96
CA GLY A 77 10.94 7.96 -20.61
C GLY A 77 9.93 7.90 -21.75
N GLY A 78 9.06 8.89 -21.87
CA GLY A 78 7.99 8.95 -22.87
C GLY A 78 6.70 8.22 -22.48
N HIS A 79 6.71 7.40 -21.43
CA HIS A 79 5.53 6.63 -20.99
C HIS A 79 5.09 6.94 -19.55
N VAL A 80 5.55 8.05 -19.00
CA VAL A 80 5.15 8.52 -17.68
C VAL A 80 3.70 8.99 -17.76
N PRO A 81 2.79 8.49 -16.91
CA PRO A 81 1.41 8.99 -16.89
C PRO A 81 1.40 10.47 -16.55
N GLU A 82 0.53 11.23 -17.20
CA GLU A 82 0.39 12.67 -17.00
C GLU A 82 -0.23 13.01 -15.64
N SER A 83 -1.03 12.09 -15.12
CA SER A 83 -1.82 12.34 -13.91
C SER A 83 -1.76 11.20 -12.88
N MET A 84 -1.99 11.56 -11.61
CA MET A 84 -2.11 10.58 -10.53
C MET A 84 -3.27 9.58 -10.74
N PRO A 85 -4.46 9.96 -11.26
CA PRO A 85 -5.51 9.00 -11.61
C PRO A 85 -5.06 7.95 -12.63
N GLU A 86 -4.34 8.33 -13.67
CA GLU A 86 -3.78 7.40 -14.66
C GLU A 86 -2.78 6.44 -14.03
N CYS A 87 -1.83 6.96 -13.24
CA CYS A 87 -0.89 6.12 -12.52
C CYS A 87 -1.61 5.10 -11.62
N ARG A 88 -2.69 5.50 -10.94
CA ARG A 88 -3.51 4.58 -10.12
C ARG A 88 -4.18 3.51 -10.97
N LYS A 89 -4.74 3.86 -12.12
CA LYS A 89 -5.33 2.91 -13.06
C LYS A 89 -4.30 1.87 -13.50
N ASP A 90 -3.11 2.32 -13.73
CA ASP A 90 -1.99 1.49 -14.12
C ASP A 90 -1.59 0.50 -13.03
N VAL A 91 -1.49 0.96 -11.80
CA VAL A 91 -1.21 0.12 -10.63
C VAL A 91 -2.31 -0.95 -10.45
N GLU A 92 -3.58 -0.61 -10.61
CA GLU A 92 -4.67 -1.59 -10.52
C GLU A 92 -4.65 -2.60 -11.68
N ASN A 93 -4.33 -2.18 -12.89
CA ASN A 93 -4.17 -3.08 -14.02
C ASN A 93 -2.99 -4.04 -13.82
N TYR A 94 -1.87 -3.53 -13.32
CA TYR A 94 -0.71 -4.34 -12.97
C TYR A 94 -1.05 -5.37 -11.89
N LYS A 95 -1.69 -4.94 -10.81
CA LYS A 95 -2.14 -5.80 -9.72
C LYS A 95 -2.98 -6.99 -10.24
N ARG A 96 -3.96 -6.70 -11.12
CA ARG A 96 -4.82 -7.75 -11.73
C ARG A 96 -3.98 -8.76 -12.52
N ARG A 97 -3.04 -8.29 -13.34
CA ARG A 97 -2.17 -9.18 -14.14
C ARG A 97 -1.28 -10.03 -13.24
N VAL A 98 -0.69 -9.45 -12.21
CA VAL A 98 0.15 -10.18 -11.25
C VAL A 98 -0.65 -11.27 -10.57
N MET A 99 -1.84 -10.98 -10.07
CA MET A 99 -2.69 -11.97 -9.41
C MET A 99 -3.02 -13.14 -10.35
N LEU A 100 -3.44 -12.84 -11.59
CA LEU A 100 -3.76 -13.87 -12.58
C LEU A 100 -2.55 -14.73 -12.95
N ALA A 101 -1.40 -14.10 -13.21
CA ALA A 101 -0.18 -14.81 -13.56
C ALA A 101 0.31 -15.70 -12.41
N THR A 102 0.25 -15.21 -11.18
CA THR A 102 0.66 -15.96 -9.99
C THR A 102 -0.25 -17.17 -9.75
N CYS A 103 -1.57 -17.00 -9.89
CA CYS A 103 -2.52 -18.13 -9.81
C CYS A 103 -2.26 -19.16 -10.92
N LYS A 104 -2.04 -18.71 -12.15
CA LYS A 104 -1.73 -19.61 -13.27
C LYS A 104 -0.44 -20.39 -13.07
N ARG A 105 0.59 -19.74 -12.53
CA ARG A 105 1.92 -20.35 -12.39
C ARG A 105 2.03 -21.27 -11.17
N PHE A 106 1.48 -20.89 -10.03
CA PHE A 106 1.65 -21.58 -8.75
C PHE A 106 0.38 -22.29 -8.25
N GLY A 107 -0.68 -22.28 -9.05
CA GLY A 107 -1.94 -22.96 -8.74
C GLY A 107 -2.56 -22.43 -7.44
N VAL A 108 -3.05 -23.32 -6.58
CA VAL A 108 -3.69 -22.95 -5.29
C VAL A 108 -2.77 -22.09 -4.42
N ARG A 109 -1.45 -22.35 -4.40
CA ARG A 109 -0.50 -21.51 -3.64
C ARG A 109 -0.44 -20.08 -4.17
N GLY A 110 -0.64 -19.88 -5.47
CA GLY A 110 -0.71 -18.57 -6.08
C GLY A 110 -1.89 -17.71 -5.59
N THR A 111 -2.98 -18.34 -5.13
CA THR A 111 -4.12 -17.61 -4.54
C THR A 111 -3.79 -16.97 -3.20
N TRP A 112 -2.71 -17.40 -2.54
CA TRP A 112 -2.24 -16.85 -1.27
C TRP A 112 -1.36 -15.60 -1.44
N LEU A 113 -1.22 -15.11 -2.67
CA LEU A 113 -0.47 -13.90 -2.94
C LEU A 113 -1.05 -12.72 -2.15
N LYS A 114 -0.23 -12.19 -1.26
CA LYS A 114 -0.46 -10.91 -0.58
C LYS A 114 0.18 -9.80 -1.41
N LEU A 115 -0.61 -8.84 -1.85
CA LEU A 115 -0.15 -7.77 -2.72
C LEU A 115 -0.72 -6.43 -2.26
N MET A 116 0.16 -5.48 -1.94
CA MET A 116 -0.20 -4.13 -1.57
C MET A 116 0.59 -3.13 -2.39
N LEU A 117 -0.06 -2.45 -3.32
CA LEU A 117 0.54 -1.51 -4.27
C LEU A 117 -0.10 -0.13 -4.14
N TRP A 118 0.68 0.92 -4.40
CA TRP A 118 0.16 2.29 -4.45
C TRP A 118 0.98 3.19 -5.36
N ALA A 119 0.29 4.11 -6.04
CA ALA A 119 0.92 5.16 -6.83
C ALA A 119 1.54 6.23 -5.92
N VAL A 120 2.68 6.75 -6.31
CA VAL A 120 3.45 7.77 -5.58
C VAL A 120 3.91 8.88 -6.51
N ARG A 121 3.96 10.10 -6.00
CA ARG A 121 4.65 11.24 -6.61
C ARG A 121 5.53 11.88 -5.54
N ASN A 122 6.79 12.08 -5.82
CA ASN A 122 7.73 12.76 -4.92
C ASN A 122 7.66 14.27 -5.12
N GLY A 123 6.92 14.96 -4.23
CA GLY A 123 6.65 16.39 -4.39
C GLY A 123 5.62 16.70 -5.49
N GLU A 124 5.45 17.96 -5.84
CA GLU A 124 4.47 18.38 -6.86
C GLU A 124 4.97 18.11 -8.29
N ALA A 125 6.26 18.31 -8.54
CA ALA A 125 6.90 18.11 -9.84
C ALA A 125 7.59 16.74 -10.00
N GLY A 126 7.49 15.86 -9.00
CA GLY A 126 8.17 14.57 -9.01
C GLY A 126 7.54 13.58 -9.99
N ARG A 127 8.37 12.67 -10.53
CA ARG A 127 7.90 11.60 -11.42
C ARG A 127 6.94 10.68 -10.69
N LEU A 128 5.89 10.27 -11.38
CA LEU A 128 4.97 9.24 -10.92
C LEU A 128 5.65 7.88 -10.97
N HIS A 129 5.43 7.09 -9.94
CA HIS A 129 5.95 5.73 -9.81
C HIS A 129 5.07 4.90 -8.89
N MET A 130 5.35 3.61 -8.78
CA MET A 130 4.64 2.70 -7.90
C MET A 130 5.59 2.19 -6.81
N HIS A 131 5.06 2.12 -5.59
CA HIS A 131 5.64 1.31 -4.52
C HIS A 131 4.70 0.20 -4.11
N GLY A 132 5.26 -0.86 -3.52
CA GLY A 132 4.44 -1.93 -3.01
C GLY A 132 5.19 -2.99 -2.25
N PHE A 133 4.40 -3.94 -1.77
CA PHE A 133 4.86 -5.18 -1.16
C PHE A 133 4.15 -6.35 -1.83
N ALA A 134 4.89 -7.43 -2.07
CA ALA A 134 4.38 -8.69 -2.56
C ALA A 134 4.95 -9.84 -1.75
N GLN A 135 4.11 -10.79 -1.38
CA GLN A 135 4.52 -12.02 -0.70
C GLN A 135 3.56 -13.14 -1.08
N CYS A 136 4.08 -14.28 -1.42
CA CYS A 136 3.28 -15.49 -1.61
C CYS A 136 3.79 -16.57 -0.64
N PRO A 137 3.07 -16.80 0.46
CA PRO A 137 3.43 -17.83 1.44
C PRO A 137 3.47 -19.22 0.81
N GLY A 138 4.32 -20.11 1.35
CA GLY A 138 4.41 -21.50 0.91
C GLY A 138 5.19 -21.73 -0.39
N LEU A 139 5.77 -20.69 -0.99
CA LEU A 139 6.70 -20.85 -2.09
C LEU A 139 8.12 -21.18 -1.57
N SER A 140 8.80 -22.11 -2.26
CA SER A 140 10.22 -22.37 -2.07
C SER A 140 11.07 -21.16 -2.46
N GLU A 141 12.34 -21.17 -2.12
CA GLU A 141 13.25 -20.08 -2.50
C GLU A 141 13.37 -19.91 -4.02
N ALA A 142 13.44 -20.99 -4.76
CA ALA A 142 13.46 -20.97 -6.22
C ALA A 142 12.18 -20.36 -6.81
N GLU A 143 11.02 -20.75 -6.31
CA GLU A 143 9.72 -20.21 -6.74
C GLU A 143 9.56 -18.73 -6.34
N ARG A 144 10.09 -18.31 -5.19
CA ARG A 144 10.12 -16.89 -4.80
C ARG A 144 10.97 -16.07 -5.76
N ARG A 145 12.13 -16.59 -6.18
CA ARG A 145 12.98 -15.96 -7.19
C ARG A 145 12.25 -15.84 -8.53
N GLU A 146 11.56 -16.88 -8.94
CA GLU A 146 10.70 -16.85 -10.14
C GLU A 146 9.58 -15.82 -10.04
N LEU A 147 8.89 -15.76 -8.90
CA LEU A 147 7.86 -14.74 -8.64
C LEU A 147 8.44 -13.33 -8.80
N ARG A 148 9.65 -13.08 -8.28
CA ARG A 148 10.31 -11.77 -8.42
C ARG A 148 10.50 -11.40 -9.88
N TYR A 149 11.08 -12.29 -10.70
CA TYR A 149 11.26 -12.03 -12.14
C TYR A 149 9.94 -11.85 -12.87
N MET A 150 8.93 -12.60 -12.51
CA MET A 150 7.58 -12.45 -13.07
C MET A 150 6.98 -11.07 -12.74
N LEU A 151 7.18 -10.56 -11.52
CA LEU A 151 6.74 -9.22 -11.12
C LEU A 151 7.42 -8.14 -11.98
N GLU A 152 8.73 -8.23 -12.19
CA GLU A 152 9.49 -7.31 -13.02
C GLU A 152 9.04 -7.35 -14.49
N ASP A 153 8.91 -8.54 -15.07
CA ASP A 153 8.50 -8.75 -16.46
C ASP A 153 7.08 -8.25 -16.72
N LEU A 154 6.15 -8.54 -15.83
CA LEU A 154 4.77 -8.05 -15.95
C LEU A 154 4.66 -6.51 -15.88
N TRP A 155 5.59 -5.83 -15.20
CA TRP A 155 5.65 -4.38 -15.22
C TRP A 155 6.18 -3.86 -16.56
N ARG A 156 7.27 -4.43 -17.05
CA ARG A 156 7.90 -4.03 -18.34
C ARG A 156 6.95 -4.20 -19.52
N ARG A 157 6.24 -5.32 -19.63
CA ARG A 157 5.29 -5.61 -20.74
C ARG A 157 4.12 -4.65 -20.82
N ARG A 158 3.95 -3.75 -19.89
CA ARG A 158 2.88 -2.81 -19.87
C ARG A 158 3.10 -1.63 -20.82
N VAL A 159 4.34 -1.26 -21.07
CA VAL A 159 4.70 -0.09 -21.86
C VAL A 159 4.70 -0.46 -23.34
N PRO A 160 3.77 0.05 -24.19
CA PRO A 160 3.86 -0.14 -25.63
C PRO A 160 5.18 0.47 -26.11
N GLY A 161 6.05 -0.32 -26.71
CA GLY A 161 7.34 0.14 -27.25
C GLY A 161 8.59 -0.46 -26.60
N THR A 162 8.51 -1.07 -25.43
CA THR A 162 9.61 -1.85 -24.84
C THR A 162 9.52 -3.31 -25.25
N ARG A 163 9.37 -3.57 -26.55
CA ARG A 163 9.63 -4.90 -27.11
C ARG A 163 11.03 -4.87 -27.72
N GLU A 164 11.97 -5.42 -27.03
CA GLU A 164 13.06 -6.20 -27.54
C GLU A 164 13.20 -7.45 -26.71
#